data_3d14d0c59f9c080fd4b44e1dccc50d66
#
_entry.id   3d14d0c59f9c080fd4b44e1dccc50d66
#
_cell.length_a   1.000
_cell.length_b   1.000
_cell.length_c   1.000
_cell.angle_alpha   90.00
_cell.angle_beta   90.00
_cell.angle_gamma   90.00
#
_symmetry.space_group_name_H-M   'P 1'
#
loop_
_entity.id
_entity.type
_entity.pdbx_description
1 polymer ?
#
loop_
_entity_poly.entity_id
_entity_poly.type
_entity_poly.pdbx_seq_one_letter_code
_entity_poly.pdbx_strand_id
1 'polypeptide(L)'
;MKQKFNIITSTCVPLPLENVDTDQIIPARFLKATTREEKFFGDNLFRDWRYNPDGSLNKDFVLNNPTYGGQILVAGKNFGSGSSREHAAWAIAGYGFRVVVSSFFADIHKNNELNNFVLPVVVSEGFLKELFDSIHADPKMEVEVNL
;
A
#
# COMPACT_ATOMS: atom_id res chain seq x y z
N MET A 1 11.74 -8.27 -13.08
CA MET A 1 12.13 -9.29 -12.11
C MET A 1 12.07 -8.71 -10.70
N LYS A 2 11.42 -9.41 -9.80
CA LYS A 2 11.30 -8.96 -8.41
C LYS A 2 12.58 -9.30 -7.67
N GLN A 3 12.99 -8.40 -6.79
CA GLN A 3 14.22 -8.57 -6.04
C GLN A 3 13.93 -8.76 -4.56
N LYS A 4 14.64 -9.67 -3.94
CA LYS A 4 14.68 -9.76 -2.49
C LYS A 4 15.51 -8.61 -1.93
N PHE A 5 15.19 -8.20 -0.71
CA PHE A 5 15.97 -7.18 -0.03
C PHE A 5 16.22 -7.58 1.41
N ASN A 6 17.28 -7.07 1.98
CA ASN A 6 17.63 -7.27 3.40
C ASN A 6 17.32 -6.01 4.21
N ILE A 7 17.54 -4.85 3.62
CA ILE A 7 17.30 -3.56 4.25
C ILE A 7 16.66 -2.63 3.23
N ILE A 8 15.59 -1.96 3.63
CA ILE A 8 15.00 -0.85 2.88
C ILE A 8 14.98 0.37 3.77
N THR A 9 15.51 1.48 3.28
CA THR A 9 15.41 2.78 3.92
C THR A 9 14.65 3.70 2.97
N SER A 10 13.53 4.24 3.41
CA SER A 10 12.66 5.03 2.57
C SER A 10 11.78 5.96 3.38
N THR A 11 11.33 7.02 2.74
CA THR A 11 10.21 7.81 3.26
C THR A 11 8.93 6.99 3.15
N CYS A 12 7.87 7.46 3.80
CA CYS A 12 6.62 6.72 3.94
C CYS A 12 5.45 7.48 3.35
N VAL A 13 4.46 6.73 2.88
CA VAL A 13 3.15 7.27 2.49
C VAL A 13 2.14 6.87 3.57
N PRO A 14 1.54 7.83 4.31
CA PRO A 14 0.57 7.49 5.35
C PRO A 14 -0.82 7.35 4.77
N LEU A 15 -1.46 6.23 5.07
CA LEU A 15 -2.86 5.97 4.72
C LEU A 15 -3.61 5.60 6.00
N PRO A 16 -4.04 6.60 6.82
CA PRO A 16 -4.60 6.35 8.14
C PRO A 16 -6.07 5.89 8.08
N LEU A 17 -6.34 4.87 7.28
CA LEU A 17 -7.65 4.27 7.13
C LEU A 17 -7.61 2.85 7.63
N GLU A 18 -8.65 2.45 8.38
CA GLU A 18 -8.82 1.08 8.85
C GLU A 18 -9.70 0.29 7.91
N ASN A 19 -9.55 -1.03 7.94
CA ASN A 19 -10.40 -1.96 7.18
C ASN A 19 -10.37 -1.70 5.67
N VAL A 20 -9.20 -1.32 5.15
CA VAL A 20 -9.01 -1.16 3.71
C VAL A 20 -9.14 -2.53 3.06
N ASP A 21 -10.17 -2.72 2.24
CA ASP A 21 -10.44 -4.01 1.62
C ASP A 21 -9.79 -4.13 0.23
N THR A 22 -9.78 -5.36 -0.27
CA THR A 22 -9.12 -5.65 -1.55
C THR A 22 -9.80 -4.97 -2.74
N ASP A 23 -11.11 -4.68 -2.65
CA ASP A 23 -11.82 -3.97 -3.72
C ASP A 23 -11.45 -2.48 -3.74
N GLN A 24 -11.11 -1.91 -2.59
CA GLN A 24 -10.58 -0.55 -2.52
C GLN A 24 -9.14 -0.49 -3.01
N ILE A 25 -8.35 -1.52 -2.73
CA ILE A 25 -6.96 -1.61 -3.21
C ILE A 25 -6.93 -1.72 -4.73
N ILE A 26 -7.71 -2.65 -5.29
CA ILE A 26 -7.87 -2.81 -6.74
C ILE A 26 -9.32 -3.14 -7.06
N PRO A 27 -10.08 -2.22 -7.69
CA PRO A 27 -11.48 -2.48 -8.00
C PRO A 27 -11.69 -3.71 -8.87
N ALA A 28 -12.77 -4.42 -8.61
CA ALA A 28 -13.07 -5.70 -9.27
C ALA A 28 -13.13 -5.60 -10.80
N ARG A 29 -13.50 -4.45 -11.35
CA ARG A 29 -13.58 -4.26 -12.80
C ARG A 29 -12.23 -4.43 -13.50
N PHE A 30 -11.11 -4.27 -12.78
CA PHE A 30 -9.77 -4.46 -13.35
C PHE A 30 -9.33 -5.93 -13.34
N LEU A 31 -10.02 -6.80 -12.61
CA LEU A 31 -9.67 -8.22 -12.54
C LEU A 31 -9.99 -8.98 -13.82
N LYS A 32 -10.83 -8.39 -14.67
CA LYS A 32 -11.20 -8.97 -15.97
C LYS A 32 -10.16 -8.73 -17.04
N ALA A 33 -9.14 -7.94 -16.76
CA ALA A 33 -8.07 -7.67 -17.71
C ALA A 33 -7.31 -8.95 -18.02
N THR A 34 -6.92 -9.12 -19.27
CA THR A 34 -6.15 -10.30 -19.70
C THR A 34 -4.68 -10.17 -19.40
N THR A 35 -4.21 -8.95 -19.14
CA THR A 35 -2.82 -8.69 -18.80
C THR A 35 -2.46 -9.21 -17.41
N ARG A 36 -1.19 -9.59 -17.23
CA ARG A 36 -0.62 -9.92 -15.91
C ARG A 36 0.49 -8.94 -15.54
N GLU A 37 0.60 -7.83 -16.25
CA GLU A 37 1.64 -6.84 -15.98
C GLU A 37 1.36 -6.11 -14.67
N GLU A 38 2.33 -6.12 -13.78
CA GLU A 38 2.23 -5.41 -12.49
C GLU A 38 1.99 -3.91 -12.68
N LYS A 39 2.60 -3.33 -13.71
CA LYS A 39 2.43 -1.90 -14.00
C LYS A 39 0.96 -1.55 -14.24
N PHE A 40 0.22 -2.40 -14.96
CA PHE A 40 -1.21 -2.17 -15.19
C PHE A 40 -1.96 -2.09 -13.87
N PHE A 41 -1.72 -3.05 -12.98
CA PHE A 41 -2.39 -3.07 -11.68
C PHE A 41 -1.90 -1.96 -10.76
N GLY A 42 -0.62 -1.62 -10.83
CA GLY A 42 -0.06 -0.50 -10.08
C GLY A 42 -0.66 0.85 -10.51
N ASP A 43 -0.88 1.02 -11.81
CA ASP A 43 -1.51 2.24 -12.35
C ASP A 43 -2.96 2.39 -11.85
N ASN A 44 -3.57 1.30 -11.43
CA ASN A 44 -4.95 1.28 -10.94
C ASN A 44 -5.07 1.02 -9.44
N LEU A 45 -3.95 1.03 -8.70
CA LEU A 45 -3.95 0.93 -7.25
C LEU A 45 -4.79 2.06 -6.65
N PHE A 46 -5.70 1.72 -5.75
CA PHE A 46 -6.61 2.68 -5.12
C PHE A 46 -7.32 3.58 -6.13
N ARG A 47 -7.68 3.03 -7.28
CA ARG A 47 -8.18 3.80 -8.43
C ARG A 47 -9.31 4.74 -8.07
N ASP A 48 -10.30 4.26 -7.31
CA ASP A 48 -11.50 5.04 -7.02
C ASP A 48 -11.25 6.12 -5.95
N TRP A 49 -10.12 6.06 -5.27
CA TRP A 49 -9.69 7.12 -4.35
C TRP A 49 -8.74 8.11 -5.01
N ARG A 50 -7.90 7.62 -5.92
CA ARG A 50 -6.91 8.45 -6.61
C ARG A 50 -7.51 9.33 -7.67
N TYR A 51 -8.62 8.91 -8.25
CA TYR A 51 -9.26 9.61 -9.37
C TYR A 51 -10.70 9.93 -9.05
N ASN A 52 -11.15 11.12 -9.50
CA ASN A 52 -12.54 11.51 -9.44
C ASN A 52 -13.36 10.78 -10.53
N PRO A 53 -14.70 10.76 -10.43
CA PRO A 53 -15.53 10.11 -11.45
C PRO A 53 -15.30 10.61 -12.88
N ASP A 54 -14.86 11.87 -13.04
CA ASP A 54 -14.55 12.45 -14.36
C ASP A 54 -13.16 12.08 -14.89
N GLY A 55 -12.39 11.30 -14.14
CA GLY A 55 -11.04 10.88 -14.51
C GLY A 55 -9.91 11.80 -14.07
N SER A 56 -10.23 12.95 -13.49
CA SER A 56 -9.21 13.85 -12.96
C SER A 56 -8.63 13.33 -11.65
N LEU A 57 -7.41 13.76 -11.31
CA LEU A 57 -6.78 13.37 -10.05
C LEU A 57 -7.53 13.97 -8.85
N ASN A 58 -7.77 13.12 -7.85
CA ASN A 58 -8.27 13.59 -6.56
C ASN A 58 -7.07 14.10 -5.74
N LYS A 59 -6.93 15.41 -5.69
CA LYS A 59 -5.78 16.04 -5.02
C LYS A 59 -5.78 15.85 -3.51
N ASP A 60 -6.91 15.48 -2.94
CA ASP A 60 -7.03 15.27 -1.50
C ASP A 60 -6.54 13.89 -1.06
N PHE A 61 -6.36 12.98 -2.01
CA PHE A 61 -5.88 11.65 -1.67
C PHE A 61 -4.36 11.64 -1.47
N VAL A 62 -3.90 10.95 -0.42
CA VAL A 62 -2.50 11.00 0.03
C VAL A 62 -1.49 10.55 -1.03
N LEU A 63 -1.83 9.55 -1.84
CA LEU A 63 -0.92 9.08 -2.89
C LEU A 63 -0.70 10.11 -4.00
N ASN A 64 -1.62 11.05 -4.15
CA ASN A 64 -1.51 12.13 -5.13
C ASN A 64 -0.86 13.38 -4.54
N ASN A 65 -0.56 13.37 -3.25
CA ASN A 65 0.07 14.50 -2.57
C ASN A 65 1.60 14.40 -2.71
N PRO A 66 2.25 15.35 -3.40
CA PRO A 66 3.70 15.28 -3.61
C PRO A 66 4.52 15.42 -2.32
N THR A 67 3.90 15.82 -1.22
CA THR A 67 4.55 15.89 0.08
C THR A 67 4.99 14.51 0.56
N TYR A 68 4.25 13.46 0.21
CA TYR A 68 4.51 12.09 0.64
C TYR A 68 4.93 11.22 -0.54
N GLY A 69 5.90 10.37 -0.30
CA GLY A 69 6.36 9.42 -1.30
C GLY A 69 7.20 8.34 -0.66
N GLY A 70 7.68 7.41 -1.46
CA GLY A 70 8.57 6.35 -1.00
C GLY A 70 8.04 4.96 -1.25
N GLN A 71 8.75 3.97 -0.73
CA GLN A 71 8.49 2.55 -0.95
C GLN A 71 7.76 1.89 0.21
N ILE A 72 7.40 2.65 1.24
CA ILE A 72 6.74 2.15 2.45
C ILE A 72 5.35 2.78 2.54
N LEU A 73 4.33 1.92 2.53
CA LEU A 73 2.96 2.33 2.80
C LEU A 73 2.63 2.03 4.26
N VAL A 74 2.18 3.03 4.99
CA VAL A 74 1.76 2.87 6.39
C VAL A 74 0.23 2.98 6.42
N ALA A 75 -0.42 1.89 6.76
CA ALA A 75 -1.88 1.78 6.71
C ALA A 75 -2.46 1.50 8.10
N GLY A 76 -3.75 1.80 8.27
CA GLY A 76 -4.47 1.50 9.50
C GLY A 76 -4.74 0.01 9.66
N LYS A 77 -5.34 -0.34 10.78
CA LYS A 77 -5.63 -1.71 11.19
C LYS A 77 -6.47 -2.46 10.15
N ASN A 78 -6.22 -3.75 10.03
CA ASN A 78 -6.97 -4.70 9.18
C ASN A 78 -6.86 -4.36 7.69
N PHE A 79 -5.64 -4.22 7.22
CA PHE A 79 -5.36 -3.94 5.82
C PHE A 79 -5.54 -5.21 4.97
N GLY A 80 -6.21 -5.06 3.84
CA GLY A 80 -6.40 -6.16 2.90
C GLY A 80 -7.59 -7.07 3.24
N SER A 81 -8.55 -6.56 3.99
CA SER A 81 -9.77 -7.31 4.31
C SER A 81 -10.62 -7.57 3.05
N GLY A 82 -11.66 -8.39 3.19
CA GLY A 82 -12.56 -8.70 2.09
C GLY A 82 -12.12 -9.91 1.28
N SER A 83 -12.50 -9.95 0.00
CA SER A 83 -12.24 -11.09 -0.88
C SER A 83 -10.75 -11.32 -1.10
N SER A 84 -10.34 -12.57 -1.13
CA SER A 84 -8.96 -12.95 -1.41
C SER A 84 -8.61 -12.64 -2.87
N ARG A 85 -7.68 -11.70 -3.08
CA ARG A 85 -7.24 -11.32 -4.43
C ARG A 85 -5.74 -11.07 -4.46
N GLU A 86 -5.03 -11.94 -5.16
CA GLU A 86 -3.60 -11.72 -5.37
C GLU A 86 -3.35 -10.44 -6.17
N HIS A 87 -4.30 -10.04 -7.01
CA HIS A 87 -4.24 -8.80 -7.78
C HIS A 87 -4.01 -7.56 -6.90
N ALA A 88 -4.53 -7.57 -5.67
CA ALA A 88 -4.28 -6.47 -4.73
C ALA A 88 -2.79 -6.35 -4.41
N ALA A 89 -2.12 -7.47 -4.18
CA ALA A 89 -0.66 -7.47 -3.96
C ALA A 89 0.10 -7.04 -5.22
N TRP A 90 -0.37 -7.46 -6.41
CA TRP A 90 0.23 -7.01 -7.68
C TRP A 90 0.11 -5.50 -7.84
N ALA A 91 -1.03 -4.92 -7.46
CA ALA A 91 -1.23 -3.48 -7.55
C ALA A 91 -0.29 -2.72 -6.62
N ILE A 92 -0.13 -3.20 -5.40
CA ILE A 92 0.77 -2.59 -4.41
C ILE A 92 2.22 -2.65 -4.92
N ALA A 93 2.66 -3.82 -5.35
CA ALA A 93 4.01 -4.01 -5.88
C ALA A 93 4.25 -3.20 -7.16
N GLY A 94 3.28 -3.20 -8.06
CA GLY A 94 3.37 -2.51 -9.34
C GLY A 94 3.40 -0.98 -9.21
N TYR A 95 2.79 -0.45 -8.16
CA TYR A 95 2.86 0.98 -7.86
C TYR A 95 4.25 1.40 -7.34
N GLY A 96 4.98 0.45 -6.75
CA GLY A 96 6.33 0.70 -6.25
C GLY A 96 6.51 0.49 -4.76
N PHE A 97 5.48 0.06 -4.04
CA PHE A 97 5.62 -0.23 -2.62
C PHE A 97 6.32 -1.57 -2.41
N ARG A 98 7.29 -1.58 -1.52
CA ARG A 98 8.04 -2.77 -1.13
C ARG A 98 7.68 -3.23 0.27
N VAL A 99 7.10 -2.36 1.08
CA VAL A 99 6.75 -2.60 2.47
C VAL A 99 5.38 -1.99 2.75
N VAL A 100 4.55 -2.73 3.48
CA VAL A 100 3.30 -2.21 4.04
C VAL A 100 3.36 -2.41 5.55
N VAL A 101 3.15 -1.35 6.31
CA VAL A 101 3.15 -1.38 7.77
C VAL A 101 1.72 -1.20 8.26
N SER A 102 1.26 -2.08 9.14
CA SER A 102 -0.06 -2.00 9.76
C SER A 102 -0.03 -2.69 11.13
N SER A 103 -1.05 -2.47 11.93
CA SER A 103 -1.18 -3.18 13.21
C SER A 103 -1.83 -4.56 13.04
N PHE A 104 -2.50 -4.80 11.93
CA PHE A 104 -3.09 -6.09 11.64
C PHE A 104 -3.36 -6.22 10.13
N PHE A 105 -3.04 -7.37 9.58
CA PHE A 105 -3.34 -7.72 8.18
C PHE A 105 -4.32 -8.88 8.14
N ALA A 106 -5.20 -8.89 7.15
CA ALA A 106 -5.95 -10.08 6.82
C ALA A 106 -4.99 -11.17 6.33
N ASP A 107 -5.12 -12.40 6.84
CA ASP A 107 -4.13 -13.46 6.64
C ASP A 107 -3.85 -13.76 5.17
N ILE A 108 -4.89 -13.86 4.36
CA ILE A 108 -4.73 -14.20 2.94
C ILE A 108 -4.00 -13.08 2.20
N HIS A 109 -4.35 -11.83 2.49
CA HIS A 109 -3.66 -10.70 1.86
C HIS A 109 -2.19 -10.64 2.28
N LYS A 110 -1.90 -10.90 3.57
CA LYS A 110 -0.54 -10.95 4.07
C LYS A 110 0.30 -11.96 3.29
N ASN A 111 -0.23 -13.16 3.06
CA ASN A 111 0.46 -14.18 2.28
C ASN A 111 0.65 -13.76 0.82
N ASN A 112 -0.34 -13.12 0.22
CA ASN A 112 -0.25 -12.62 -1.15
C ASN A 112 0.83 -11.54 -1.29
N GLU A 113 0.97 -10.66 -0.30
CA GLU A 113 2.05 -9.68 -0.29
C GLU A 113 3.42 -10.36 -0.27
N LEU A 114 3.60 -11.33 0.63
CA LEU A 114 4.87 -12.06 0.74
C LEU A 114 5.21 -12.78 -0.56
N ASN A 115 4.24 -13.40 -1.21
CA ASN A 115 4.45 -14.08 -2.49
C ASN A 115 4.84 -13.14 -3.63
N ASN A 116 4.62 -11.85 -3.47
CA ASN A 116 4.93 -10.83 -4.47
C ASN A 116 6.04 -9.88 -4.02
N PHE A 117 6.84 -10.29 -3.04
CA PHE A 117 7.97 -9.54 -2.51
C PHE A 117 7.59 -8.17 -1.94
N VAL A 118 6.38 -8.07 -1.41
CA VAL A 118 5.97 -6.95 -0.58
C VAL A 118 6.01 -7.44 0.87
N LEU A 119 6.76 -6.78 1.71
CA LEU A 119 6.92 -7.20 3.09
C LEU A 119 5.82 -6.59 3.97
N PRO A 120 4.93 -7.41 4.54
CA PRO A 120 3.98 -6.93 5.54
C PRO A 120 4.67 -6.85 6.90
N VAL A 121 4.66 -5.68 7.51
CA VAL A 121 5.26 -5.45 8.83
C VAL A 121 4.14 -5.16 9.83
N VAL A 122 4.02 -6.00 10.85
CA VAL A 122 3.01 -5.84 11.90
C VAL A 122 3.65 -5.11 13.08
N VAL A 123 3.02 -4.02 13.51
CA VAL A 123 3.45 -3.24 14.66
C VAL A 123 2.28 -3.08 15.64
N SER A 124 2.57 -2.67 16.87
CA SER A 124 1.50 -2.38 17.83
C SER A 124 0.69 -1.16 17.38
N GLU A 125 -0.55 -1.06 17.84
CA GLU A 125 -1.38 0.11 17.52
C GLU A 125 -0.77 1.39 18.08
N GLY A 126 -0.15 1.34 19.24
CA GLY A 126 0.54 2.49 19.81
C GLY A 126 1.70 2.95 18.96
N PHE A 127 2.52 2.02 18.50
CA PHE A 127 3.64 2.35 17.60
C PHE A 127 3.13 2.89 16.27
N LEU A 128 2.06 2.29 15.72
CA LEU A 128 1.47 2.73 14.47
C LEU A 128 0.99 4.18 14.56
N LYS A 129 0.35 4.54 15.67
CA LYS A 129 -0.09 5.93 15.90
C LYS A 129 1.10 6.88 15.96
N GLU A 130 2.15 6.51 16.68
CA GLU A 130 3.38 7.31 16.76
C GLU A 130 4.01 7.47 15.38
N LEU A 131 4.00 6.43 14.58
CA LEU A 131 4.54 6.46 13.23
C LEU A 131 3.75 7.42 12.34
N PHE A 132 2.42 7.39 12.38
CA PHE A 132 1.59 8.34 11.66
C PHE A 132 1.87 9.77 12.09
N ASP A 133 1.94 10.02 13.40
CA ASP A 133 2.22 11.35 13.93
C ASP A 133 3.60 11.84 13.47
N SER A 134 4.60 10.97 13.49
CA SER A 134 5.96 11.32 13.06
C SER A 134 6.02 11.64 11.57
N ILE A 135 5.31 10.89 10.73
CA ILE A 135 5.25 11.15 9.29
C ILE A 135 4.56 12.49 9.01
N HIS A 136 3.48 12.80 9.72
CA HIS A 136 2.80 14.08 9.56
C HIS A 136 3.68 15.26 9.99
N ALA A 137 4.45 15.08 11.06
CA ALA A 137 5.35 16.12 11.56
C ALA A 137 6.57 16.32 10.63
N ASP A 138 7.06 15.23 10.03
CA ASP A 138 8.21 15.25 9.15
C ASP A 138 8.01 14.26 7.98
N PRO A 139 7.37 14.72 6.89
CA PRO A 139 7.12 13.85 5.73
C PRO A 139 8.38 13.33 5.03
N LYS A 140 9.52 13.93 5.29
CA LYS A 140 10.82 13.53 4.72
C LYS A 140 11.54 12.52 5.60
N MET A 141 10.98 12.18 6.75
CA MET A 141 11.57 11.20 7.66
C MET A 141 11.71 9.84 6.95
N GLU A 142 12.90 9.26 7.03
CA GLU A 142 13.14 7.93 6.49
C GLU A 142 12.98 6.88 7.58
N VAL A 143 12.41 5.75 7.18
CA VAL A 143 12.26 4.58 8.04
C VAL A 143 13.08 3.45 7.46
N GLU A 144 13.87 2.80 8.31
CA GLU A 144 14.64 1.62 7.93
C GLU A 144 13.85 0.37 8.31
N VAL A 145 13.67 -0.50 7.33
CA VAL A 145 13.08 -1.83 7.52
C VAL A 145 14.18 -2.86 7.28
N ASN A 146 14.51 -3.58 8.32
CA ASN A 146 15.62 -4.56 8.32
C ASN A 146 15.04 -5.95 8.54
N LEU A 147 15.39 -6.88 7.68
CA LEU A 147 14.99 -8.28 7.81
C LEU A 147 15.88 -9.04 8.78
#